data_9510805f5249480dcd3f9e0729e92abc
#
_entry.id   9510805f5249480dcd3f9e0729e92abc
#
_cell.length_a   1.000
_cell.length_b   1.000
_cell.length_c   1.000
_cell.angle_alpha   90.00
_cell.angle_beta   90.00
_cell.angle_gamma   90.00
#
_symmetry.space_group_name_H-M   'P 1'
#
loop_
_entity.id
_entity.type
_entity.pdbx_description
1 polymer ?
#
loop_
_entity_poly.entity_id
_entity_poly.type
_entity_poly.pdbx_seq_one_letter_code
_entity_poly.pdbx_strand_id
1 'polypeptide(L)'
;MLRVISAGALCTIQDLGRTGYQRFGVPLGGAMDRAACVIANRLVGNPPDAACLEITGPGAAFEVLAPCAIALAGADLGATFRGRALPPWTAHYLAGRGELAFEGRRWGARAYLALAGGIDVPPVLGARSTYLPGEFGGLAGRALRSGDVVAAQPAGDLARRVGRIWPAPPDYAPRVRVLPFDGPVPDALIAHEWRVGAQSNRIGLRLSGPRIEIDQPRVRDSFGVFPSVIQLPPDGQPILLTADAQPTGGYPVIAIAIQADLHRVAQVLPGDALRFVPTTLEEAVDAWRRLQALLALPVEDDEGMALAARARG
;
A
#
# COMPACT_ATOMS: atom_id res chain seq x y z
N MET A 1 9.06 18.00 -8.88
CA MET A 1 7.86 17.81 -9.76
C MET A 1 8.11 16.68 -10.72
N LEU A 2 7.13 15.79 -10.85
CA LEU A 2 7.15 14.66 -11.77
C LEU A 2 6.02 14.82 -12.79
N ARG A 3 6.31 14.62 -14.08
CA ARG A 3 5.29 14.47 -15.12
C ARG A 3 5.11 13.00 -15.44
N VAL A 4 3.89 12.51 -15.43
CA VAL A 4 3.58 11.12 -15.76
C VAL A 4 3.80 10.89 -17.27
N ILE A 5 4.69 9.98 -17.61
CA ILE A 5 4.87 9.44 -18.98
C ILE A 5 3.89 8.27 -19.14
N SER A 6 3.93 7.34 -18.21
CA SER A 6 3.03 6.19 -18.12
C SER A 6 2.63 5.94 -16.67
N ALA A 7 1.36 5.66 -16.41
CA ALA A 7 0.88 5.31 -15.07
C ALA A 7 1.04 3.81 -14.74
N GLY A 8 1.51 2.99 -15.69
CA GLY A 8 1.53 1.54 -15.53
C GLY A 8 0.11 0.96 -15.43
N ALA A 9 -0.05 -0.15 -14.73
CA ALA A 9 -1.35 -0.77 -14.53
C ALA A 9 -2.29 0.08 -13.66
N LEU A 10 -1.77 0.68 -12.59
CA LEU A 10 -2.49 1.62 -11.73
C LEU A 10 -1.49 2.45 -10.91
N CYS A 11 -1.65 3.77 -10.99
CA CYS A 11 -0.92 4.70 -10.13
C CYS A 11 -1.90 5.71 -9.52
N THR A 12 -1.90 5.82 -8.19
CA THR A 12 -2.79 6.74 -7.45
C THR A 12 -2.01 7.47 -6.36
N ILE A 13 -2.53 8.63 -5.95
CA ILE A 13 -2.02 9.35 -4.78
C ILE A 13 -2.71 8.77 -3.55
N GLN A 14 -1.93 8.33 -2.56
CA GLN A 14 -2.45 7.72 -1.32
C GLN A 14 -1.71 8.27 -0.10
N ASP A 15 -2.46 8.51 0.97
CA ASP A 15 -1.96 8.78 2.32
C ASP A 15 -2.41 7.67 3.29
N LEU A 16 -2.59 7.95 4.56
CA LEU A 16 -3.07 6.96 5.52
C LEU A 16 -4.62 6.85 5.58
N GLY A 17 -5.33 7.49 4.65
CA GLY A 17 -6.79 7.42 4.52
C GLY A 17 -7.55 8.36 5.46
N ARG A 18 -8.90 8.32 5.37
CA ARG A 18 -9.83 9.23 6.05
C ARG A 18 -10.64 8.50 7.12
N THR A 19 -10.53 8.95 8.35
CA THR A 19 -11.27 8.40 9.48
C THR A 19 -12.53 9.22 9.80
N GLY A 20 -13.55 8.57 10.39
CA GLY A 20 -14.75 9.25 10.90
C GLY A 20 -15.89 9.44 9.90
N TYR A 21 -15.72 9.01 8.65
CA TYR A 21 -16.73 9.18 7.59
C TYR A 21 -17.45 7.88 7.21
N GLN A 22 -17.10 6.75 7.80
CA GLN A 22 -17.72 5.43 7.50
C GLN A 22 -19.23 5.43 7.72
N ARG A 23 -19.73 6.16 8.73
CA ARG A 23 -21.18 6.34 9.00
C ARG A 23 -21.93 7.02 7.84
N PHE A 24 -21.23 7.68 6.95
CA PHE A 24 -21.80 8.31 5.74
C PHE A 24 -21.58 7.47 4.47
N GLY A 25 -21.13 6.21 4.63
CA GLY A 25 -20.85 5.33 3.48
C GLY A 25 -19.48 5.55 2.84
N VAL A 26 -18.64 6.44 3.39
CA VAL A 26 -17.31 6.72 2.83
C VAL A 26 -16.28 5.76 3.45
N PRO A 27 -15.56 4.98 2.63
CA PRO A 27 -14.55 4.04 3.13
C PRO A 27 -13.34 4.76 3.73
N LEU A 28 -12.57 4.01 4.52
CA LEU A 28 -11.33 4.50 5.10
C LEU A 28 -10.32 4.92 4.00
N GLY A 29 -10.18 4.10 2.97
CA GLY A 29 -9.23 4.36 1.88
C GLY A 29 -7.77 4.35 2.33
N GLY A 30 -6.93 5.08 1.61
CA GLY A 30 -5.51 5.21 1.91
C GLY A 30 -4.66 4.12 1.27
N ALA A 31 -3.38 4.15 1.60
CA ALA A 31 -2.40 3.18 1.11
C ALA A 31 -2.81 1.75 1.46
N MET A 32 -2.72 0.85 0.47
CA MET A 32 -2.90 -0.59 0.68
C MET A 32 -1.84 -1.14 1.64
N ASP A 33 -0.58 -0.75 1.45
CA ASP A 33 0.54 -1.00 2.35
C ASP A 33 0.88 0.26 3.13
N ARG A 34 0.20 0.45 4.26
CA ARG A 34 0.40 1.62 5.14
C ARG A 34 1.82 1.65 5.70
N ALA A 35 2.43 0.49 5.96
CA ALA A 35 3.79 0.41 6.49
C ALA A 35 4.81 0.97 5.48
N ALA A 36 4.73 0.52 4.22
CA ALA A 36 5.61 1.04 3.16
C ALA A 36 5.39 2.55 2.92
N CYS A 37 4.14 3.04 2.95
CA CYS A 37 3.84 4.46 2.80
C CYS A 37 4.48 5.30 3.93
N VAL A 38 4.34 4.87 5.19
CA VAL A 38 4.98 5.50 6.36
C VAL A 38 6.49 5.52 6.22
N ILE A 39 7.10 4.38 5.86
CA ILE A 39 8.56 4.26 5.73
C ILE A 39 9.08 5.16 4.60
N ALA A 40 8.44 5.18 3.43
CA ALA A 40 8.82 6.05 2.32
C ALA A 40 8.84 7.53 2.74
N ASN A 41 7.80 7.98 3.45
CA ASN A 41 7.72 9.33 3.96
C ASN A 41 8.83 9.64 4.98
N ARG A 42 9.07 8.75 5.93
CA ARG A 42 10.12 8.94 6.94
C ARG A 42 11.52 9.02 6.34
N LEU A 43 11.80 8.22 5.31
CA LEU A 43 13.08 8.23 4.59
C LEU A 43 13.41 9.62 4.02
N VAL A 44 12.45 10.33 3.46
CA VAL A 44 12.64 11.71 2.95
C VAL A 44 12.32 12.79 3.98
N GLY A 45 12.07 12.41 5.25
CA GLY A 45 11.79 13.33 6.35
C GLY A 45 10.45 14.06 6.21
N ASN A 46 9.47 13.45 5.59
CA ASN A 46 8.09 13.90 5.59
C ASN A 46 7.36 13.44 6.88
N PRO A 47 6.23 14.08 7.24
CA PRO A 47 5.28 13.49 8.17
C PRO A 47 4.85 12.09 7.69
N PRO A 48 4.66 11.12 8.61
CA PRO A 48 4.32 9.73 8.23
C PRO A 48 3.02 9.58 7.43
N ASP A 49 2.11 10.53 7.57
CA ASP A 49 0.81 10.60 6.90
C ASP A 49 0.80 11.45 5.62
N ALA A 50 1.96 11.95 5.18
CA ALA A 50 2.05 12.66 3.91
C ALA A 50 1.66 11.75 2.73
N ALA A 51 1.12 12.35 1.68
CA ALA A 51 0.72 11.61 0.49
C ALA A 51 1.93 11.13 -0.32
N CYS A 52 1.83 9.87 -0.80
CA CYS A 52 2.77 9.20 -1.69
C CYS A 52 2.09 8.81 -3.02
N LEU A 53 2.88 8.49 -4.03
CA LEU A 53 2.38 7.67 -5.14
C LEU A 53 2.35 6.20 -4.71
N GLU A 54 1.20 5.56 -4.87
CA GLU A 54 1.05 4.10 -4.83
C GLU A 54 1.05 3.59 -6.26
N ILE A 55 2.09 2.83 -6.62
CA ILE A 55 2.33 2.29 -7.97
C ILE A 55 2.09 0.79 -7.91
N THR A 56 1.08 0.30 -8.62
CA THR A 56 0.70 -1.11 -8.67
C THR A 56 1.25 -1.77 -9.93
N GLY A 57 2.10 -2.78 -9.75
CA GLY A 57 2.76 -3.46 -10.86
C GLY A 57 3.77 -2.59 -11.62
N PRO A 58 4.47 -3.18 -12.60
CA PRO A 58 5.48 -2.47 -13.40
C PRO A 58 4.86 -1.57 -14.48
N GLY A 59 5.70 -0.81 -15.21
CA GLY A 59 5.33 -0.03 -16.38
C GLY A 59 5.00 1.44 -16.09
N ALA A 60 5.06 1.88 -14.82
CA ALA A 60 4.98 3.29 -14.51
C ALA A 60 6.29 4.00 -14.91
N ALA A 61 6.17 5.21 -15.49
CA ALA A 61 7.32 6.04 -15.85
C ALA A 61 6.97 7.52 -15.67
N PHE A 62 7.96 8.29 -15.23
CA PHE A 62 7.81 9.71 -14.92
C PHE A 62 9.01 10.50 -15.48
N GLU A 63 8.73 11.67 -16.04
CA GLU A 63 9.76 12.67 -16.29
C GLU A 63 10.01 13.48 -15.01
N VAL A 64 11.21 13.47 -14.50
CA VAL A 64 11.66 14.36 -13.43
C VAL A 64 11.91 15.74 -14.03
N LEU A 65 11.14 16.75 -13.61
CA LEU A 65 11.20 18.09 -14.20
C LEU A 65 12.23 19.00 -13.54
N ALA A 66 12.59 18.74 -12.29
CA ALA A 66 13.55 19.49 -11.50
C ALA A 66 14.21 18.58 -10.45
N PRO A 67 15.41 18.91 -9.95
CA PRO A 67 16.05 18.14 -8.89
C PRO A 67 15.09 17.91 -7.71
N CYS A 68 15.06 16.69 -7.20
CA CYS A 68 14.23 16.35 -6.05
C CYS A 68 14.81 15.16 -5.26
N ALA A 69 14.44 15.06 -3.99
CA ALA A 69 14.68 13.86 -3.21
C ALA A 69 13.39 13.01 -3.19
N ILE A 70 13.56 11.73 -3.43
CA ILE A 70 12.49 10.73 -3.36
C ILE A 70 12.89 9.60 -2.42
N ALA A 71 11.91 8.86 -1.92
CA ALA A 71 12.15 7.56 -1.32
C ALA A 71 11.25 6.51 -1.95
N LEU A 72 11.78 5.30 -2.03
CA LEU A 72 11.06 4.11 -2.49
C LEU A 72 10.91 3.13 -1.34
N ALA A 73 9.70 2.59 -1.14
CA ALA A 73 9.42 1.51 -0.20
C ALA A 73 8.34 0.57 -0.76
N GLY A 74 8.10 -0.58 -0.12
CA GLY A 74 7.19 -1.59 -0.63
C GLY A 74 7.86 -2.47 -1.69
N ALA A 75 7.14 -2.82 -2.75
CA ALA A 75 7.60 -3.72 -3.80
C ALA A 75 8.87 -3.25 -4.50
N ASP A 76 9.70 -4.20 -4.94
CA ASP A 76 10.75 -3.93 -5.94
C ASP A 76 10.16 -4.13 -7.35
N LEU A 77 9.81 -3.03 -7.96
CA LEU A 77 9.30 -2.96 -9.34
C LEU A 77 10.40 -2.57 -10.35
N GLY A 78 11.68 -2.76 -9.98
CA GLY A 78 12.80 -2.46 -10.88
C GLY A 78 12.93 -0.97 -11.17
N ALA A 79 12.88 -0.14 -10.13
CA ALA A 79 12.99 1.31 -10.30
C ALA A 79 14.37 1.73 -10.84
N THR A 80 14.40 2.62 -11.84
CA THR A 80 15.61 3.20 -12.42
C THR A 80 15.46 4.70 -12.61
N PHE A 81 16.56 5.43 -12.52
CA PHE A 81 16.63 6.84 -12.93
C PHE A 81 17.78 7.02 -13.93
N ARG A 82 17.45 7.46 -15.15
CA ARG A 82 18.43 7.55 -16.25
C ARG A 82 19.18 6.22 -16.44
N GLY A 83 18.47 5.09 -16.34
CA GLY A 83 19.02 3.74 -16.48
C GLY A 83 19.83 3.23 -15.27
N ARG A 84 19.99 4.01 -14.21
CA ARG A 84 20.64 3.56 -12.97
C ARG A 84 19.61 3.03 -11.99
N ALA A 85 19.86 1.85 -11.44
CA ALA A 85 18.95 1.23 -10.47
C ALA A 85 18.81 2.08 -9.20
N LEU A 86 17.56 2.16 -8.71
CA LEU A 86 17.19 2.77 -7.45
C LEU A 86 16.62 1.69 -6.54
N PRO A 87 17.40 1.16 -5.58
CA PRO A 87 16.89 0.14 -4.66
C PRO A 87 15.73 0.68 -3.80
N PRO A 88 14.74 -0.17 -3.47
CA PRO A 88 13.71 0.17 -2.50
C PRO A 88 14.31 0.34 -1.09
N TRP A 89 13.49 0.85 -0.16
CA TRP A 89 13.85 1.12 1.24
C TRP A 89 14.97 2.16 1.41
N THR A 90 15.10 3.04 0.42
CA THR A 90 16.20 4.00 0.33
C THR A 90 15.67 5.35 -0.16
N ALA A 91 16.29 6.43 0.32
CA ALA A 91 16.09 7.79 -0.17
C ALA A 91 17.14 8.16 -1.22
N HIS A 92 16.69 8.64 -2.37
CA HIS A 92 17.52 8.95 -3.53
C HIS A 92 17.44 10.43 -3.91
N TYR A 93 18.55 10.98 -4.42
CA TYR A 93 18.57 12.28 -5.04
C TYR A 93 18.54 12.16 -6.58
N LEU A 94 17.51 12.73 -7.17
CA LEU A 94 17.38 12.79 -8.63
C LEU A 94 17.89 14.14 -9.11
N ALA A 95 19.16 14.15 -9.58
CA ALA A 95 19.87 15.34 -9.98
C ALA A 95 19.44 15.83 -11.38
N GLY A 96 18.42 16.69 -11.43
CA GLY A 96 17.96 17.31 -12.67
C GLY A 96 16.97 16.45 -13.46
N ARG A 97 16.72 16.86 -14.71
CA ARG A 97 15.75 16.20 -15.59
C ARG A 97 16.19 14.80 -15.99
N GLY A 98 15.25 13.88 -16.13
CA GLY A 98 15.49 12.51 -16.56
C GLY A 98 14.26 11.65 -16.37
N GLU A 99 14.29 10.45 -16.91
CA GLU A 99 13.24 9.47 -16.74
C GLU A 99 13.48 8.65 -15.48
N LEU A 100 12.42 8.54 -14.66
CA LEU A 100 12.27 7.61 -13.54
C LEU A 100 11.30 6.54 -14.00
N ALA A 101 11.75 5.30 -14.15
CA ALA A 101 10.94 4.20 -14.66
C ALA A 101 10.87 3.03 -13.69
N PHE A 102 9.78 2.25 -13.75
CA PHE A 102 9.53 1.01 -13.00
C PHE A 102 9.40 -0.13 -14.01
N GLU A 103 10.52 -0.77 -14.34
CA GLU A 103 10.68 -1.59 -15.56
C GLU A 103 10.19 -3.03 -15.40
N GLY A 104 10.15 -3.57 -14.17
CA GLY A 104 9.80 -4.97 -13.96
C GLY A 104 9.53 -5.33 -12.51
N ARG A 105 8.65 -6.29 -12.31
CA ARG A 105 8.35 -6.86 -10.98
C ARG A 105 9.44 -7.84 -10.58
N ARG A 106 10.26 -7.50 -9.61
CA ARG A 106 11.19 -8.43 -8.95
C ARG A 106 10.53 -9.15 -7.79
N TRP A 107 9.78 -8.40 -6.97
CA TRP A 107 8.91 -8.95 -5.94
C TRP A 107 7.84 -7.93 -5.51
N GLY A 108 6.80 -8.42 -4.83
CA GLY A 108 5.71 -7.58 -4.31
C GLY A 108 4.78 -7.10 -5.41
N ALA A 109 3.88 -6.22 -5.08
CA ALA A 109 2.84 -5.72 -5.97
C ALA A 109 2.80 -4.19 -6.04
N ARG A 110 3.05 -3.52 -4.92
CA ARG A 110 2.88 -2.06 -4.78
C ARG A 110 4.13 -1.39 -4.24
N ALA A 111 4.70 -0.51 -5.05
CA ALA A 111 5.75 0.41 -4.64
C ALA A 111 5.15 1.75 -4.21
N TYR A 112 5.76 2.33 -3.19
CA TYR A 112 5.41 3.66 -2.70
C TYR A 112 6.57 4.61 -2.98
N LEU A 113 6.25 5.71 -3.69
CA LEU A 113 7.19 6.78 -3.98
C LEU A 113 6.77 8.02 -3.19
N ALA A 114 7.58 8.37 -2.20
CA ALA A 114 7.45 9.63 -1.49
C ALA A 114 8.32 10.70 -2.14
N LEU A 115 7.76 11.90 -2.32
CA LEU A 115 8.52 13.11 -2.68
C LEU A 115 8.84 13.90 -1.41
N ALA A 116 10.07 14.38 -1.27
CA ALA A 116 10.42 15.29 -0.18
C ALA A 116 9.52 16.55 -0.21
N GLY A 117 8.92 16.88 0.95
CA GLY A 117 7.88 17.90 1.09
C GLY A 117 6.45 17.37 1.05
N GLY A 118 6.25 16.10 0.61
CA GLY A 118 4.92 15.49 0.43
C GLY A 118 4.25 15.95 -0.87
N ILE A 119 3.39 15.11 -1.43
CA ILE A 119 2.64 15.43 -2.65
C ILE A 119 1.61 16.52 -2.37
N ASP A 120 1.64 17.59 -3.17
CA ASP A 120 0.79 18.75 -3.02
C ASP A 120 -0.53 18.58 -3.79
N VAL A 121 -1.52 18.02 -3.10
CA VAL A 121 -2.91 17.95 -3.55
C VAL A 121 -3.85 18.34 -2.39
N PRO A 122 -5.01 18.96 -2.68
CA PRO A 122 -5.95 19.37 -1.64
C PRO A 122 -6.51 18.15 -0.90
N PRO A 123 -6.67 18.22 0.43
CA PRO A 123 -7.36 17.18 1.17
C PRO A 123 -8.86 17.19 0.88
N VAL A 124 -9.46 16.01 0.78
CA VAL A 124 -10.91 15.80 0.69
C VAL A 124 -11.35 14.92 1.85
N LEU A 125 -12.28 15.41 2.67
CA LEU A 125 -12.70 14.74 3.91
C LEU A 125 -11.50 14.38 4.81
N GLY A 126 -10.57 15.32 4.95
CA GLY A 126 -9.40 15.19 5.83
C GLY A 126 -8.26 14.33 5.31
N ALA A 127 -8.34 13.75 4.09
CA ALA A 127 -7.28 12.93 3.50
C ALA A 127 -6.99 13.31 2.04
N ARG A 128 -5.76 13.03 1.59
CA ARG A 128 -5.33 13.22 0.20
C ARG A 128 -5.48 11.97 -0.66
N SER A 129 -5.90 10.85 -0.08
CA SER A 129 -6.09 9.58 -0.79
C SER A 129 -7.11 9.68 -1.91
N THR A 130 -6.77 9.11 -3.05
CA THR A 130 -7.71 8.86 -4.14
C THR A 130 -8.69 7.76 -3.75
N TYR A 131 -9.98 8.00 -3.89
CA TYR A 131 -11.03 7.00 -3.82
C TYR A 131 -11.68 6.87 -5.21
N LEU A 132 -11.29 5.85 -5.95
CA LEU A 132 -11.67 5.66 -7.36
C LEU A 132 -13.19 5.50 -7.56
N PRO A 133 -13.91 4.67 -6.76
CA PRO A 133 -15.36 4.50 -6.98
C PRO A 133 -16.18 5.77 -6.72
N GLY A 134 -15.71 6.65 -5.87
CA GLY A 134 -16.39 7.92 -5.57
C GLY A 134 -15.84 9.12 -6.33
N GLU A 135 -14.80 8.92 -7.14
CA GLU A 135 -14.17 9.95 -7.98
C GLU A 135 -13.74 11.20 -7.21
N PHE A 136 -13.16 11.03 -5.99
CA PHE A 136 -12.66 12.15 -5.19
C PHE A 136 -11.31 11.85 -4.52
N GLY A 137 -10.66 12.91 -4.04
CA GLY A 137 -9.31 12.89 -3.48
C GLY A 137 -8.22 12.75 -4.54
N GLY A 138 -6.96 12.66 -4.10
CA GLY A 138 -5.81 12.58 -4.99
C GLY A 138 -5.76 13.68 -6.05
N LEU A 139 -5.40 13.32 -7.27
CA LEU A 139 -5.43 14.21 -8.42
C LEU A 139 -6.75 14.01 -9.19
N ALA A 140 -7.70 14.91 -8.98
CA ALA A 140 -9.00 14.93 -9.65
C ALA A 140 -9.84 13.63 -9.45
N GLY A 141 -9.70 12.93 -8.31
CA GLY A 141 -10.51 11.77 -7.96
C GLY A 141 -10.25 10.50 -8.79
N ARG A 142 -9.17 10.45 -9.55
CA ARG A 142 -8.89 9.37 -10.52
C ARG A 142 -7.46 8.85 -10.42
N ALA A 143 -7.22 7.72 -11.06
CA ALA A 143 -5.86 7.27 -11.32
C ALA A 143 -5.09 8.29 -12.16
N LEU A 144 -3.78 8.35 -11.96
CA LEU A 144 -2.89 9.16 -12.78
C LEU A 144 -2.89 8.65 -14.23
N ARG A 145 -2.64 9.57 -15.16
CA ARG A 145 -2.53 9.28 -16.59
C ARG A 145 -1.38 10.10 -17.21
N SER A 146 -0.95 9.69 -18.39
CA SER A 146 0.08 10.42 -19.15
C SER A 146 -0.26 11.91 -19.26
N GLY A 147 0.75 12.75 -19.04
CA GLY A 147 0.66 14.20 -19.01
C GLY A 147 0.35 14.83 -17.66
N ASP A 148 -0.15 14.08 -16.68
CA ASP A 148 -0.39 14.62 -15.33
C ASP A 148 0.93 15.08 -14.70
N VAL A 149 0.85 16.17 -13.92
CA VAL A 149 1.98 16.70 -13.17
C VAL A 149 1.73 16.54 -11.69
N VAL A 150 2.64 15.83 -11.01
CA VAL A 150 2.63 15.66 -9.57
C VAL A 150 3.65 16.62 -8.96
N ALA A 151 3.17 17.60 -8.22
CA ALA A 151 3.98 18.54 -7.47
C ALA A 151 4.21 18.06 -6.04
N ALA A 152 5.30 18.51 -5.43
CA ALA A 152 5.52 18.41 -4.00
C ALA A 152 5.57 19.82 -3.40
N GLN A 153 5.22 19.94 -2.12
CA GLN A 153 5.42 21.17 -1.37
C GLN A 153 6.93 21.47 -1.26
N PRO A 154 7.31 22.74 -1.07
CA PRO A 154 8.71 23.10 -0.85
C PRO A 154 9.31 22.27 0.28
N ALA A 155 10.42 21.62 0.02
CA ALA A 155 11.21 20.90 1.02
C ALA A 155 12.51 21.67 1.23
N GLY A 156 12.94 21.80 2.50
CA GLY A 156 14.22 22.42 2.82
C GLY A 156 15.41 21.68 2.18
N ASP A 157 16.56 21.68 2.84
CA ASP A 157 17.80 21.06 2.33
C ASP A 157 17.59 19.60 1.86
N LEU A 158 17.51 19.42 0.53
CA LEU A 158 17.32 18.10 -0.10
C LEU A 158 18.53 17.18 0.13
N ALA A 159 19.74 17.72 0.26
CA ALA A 159 20.94 16.93 0.44
C ALA A 159 20.96 16.18 1.78
N ARG A 160 20.27 16.71 2.80
CA ARG A 160 20.09 16.05 4.09
C ARG A 160 19.01 14.95 4.10
N ARG A 161 18.30 14.78 2.99
CA ARG A 161 17.17 13.88 2.85
C ARG A 161 17.48 12.67 1.98
N VAL A 162 18.72 12.48 1.58
CA VAL A 162 19.17 11.43 0.66
C VAL A 162 20.24 10.57 1.31
N GLY A 163 20.47 9.38 0.76
CA GLY A 163 21.37 8.39 1.34
C GLY A 163 20.86 7.77 2.63
N ARG A 164 19.56 7.85 2.89
CA ARG A 164 18.92 7.23 4.05
C ARG A 164 18.38 5.88 3.68
N ILE A 165 18.57 4.92 4.57
CA ILE A 165 18.15 3.54 4.40
C ILE A 165 17.23 3.16 5.55
N TRP A 166 16.21 2.34 5.25
CA TRP A 166 15.41 1.71 6.27
C TRP A 166 16.06 0.40 6.71
N PRO A 167 16.44 0.25 8.00
CA PRO A 167 17.30 -0.85 8.42
C PRO A 167 16.62 -2.21 8.41
N ALA A 168 15.29 -2.25 8.57
CA ALA A 168 14.53 -3.49 8.73
C ALA A 168 13.18 -3.42 8.02
N PRO A 169 13.11 -3.73 6.71
CA PRO A 169 11.82 -3.84 6.01
C PRO A 169 10.88 -4.84 6.69
N PRO A 170 9.55 -4.62 6.65
CA PRO A 170 8.59 -5.59 7.14
C PRO A 170 8.72 -6.97 6.46
N ASP A 171 8.32 -8.03 7.16
CA ASP A 171 8.24 -9.37 6.56
C ASP A 171 7.01 -9.46 5.62
N TYR A 172 7.24 -9.72 4.35
CA TYR A 172 6.23 -9.82 3.30
C TYR A 172 5.90 -11.27 2.89
N ALA A 173 6.24 -12.26 3.68
CA ALA A 173 5.82 -13.64 3.40
C ALA A 173 4.29 -13.70 3.20
N PRO A 174 3.75 -14.40 2.17
CA PRO A 174 2.33 -14.39 1.84
C PRO A 174 1.50 -15.27 2.79
N ARG A 175 1.74 -15.11 4.08
CA ARG A 175 1.02 -15.75 5.19
C ARG A 175 0.31 -14.68 6.00
N VAL A 176 -0.99 -14.78 6.09
CA VAL A 176 -1.86 -13.81 6.77
C VAL A 176 -2.51 -14.47 7.96
N ARG A 177 -2.23 -13.97 9.14
CA ARG A 177 -2.84 -14.47 10.39
C ARG A 177 -4.27 -14.00 10.49
N VAL A 178 -5.15 -14.88 10.95
CA VAL A 178 -6.58 -14.64 11.07
C VAL A 178 -7.11 -14.96 12.45
N LEU A 179 -8.04 -14.13 12.90
CA LEU A 179 -8.84 -14.32 14.10
C LEU A 179 -10.22 -14.87 13.73
N PRO A 180 -10.84 -15.66 14.61
CA PRO A 180 -12.25 -16.01 14.49
C PRO A 180 -13.14 -14.77 14.59
N PHE A 181 -14.34 -14.81 14.00
CA PHE A 181 -15.34 -13.73 14.11
C PHE A 181 -16.63 -14.26 14.76
N ASP A 182 -17.53 -14.87 14.02
CA ASP A 182 -18.81 -15.39 14.52
C ASP A 182 -18.76 -16.94 14.47
N GLY A 183 -17.95 -17.52 15.37
CA GLY A 183 -17.61 -18.92 15.37
C GLY A 183 -16.14 -19.21 15.01
N PRO A 184 -15.71 -20.47 15.00
CA PRO A 184 -14.34 -20.84 14.69
C PRO A 184 -13.96 -20.48 13.24
N VAL A 185 -12.67 -20.25 13.00
CA VAL A 185 -12.15 -20.11 11.62
C VAL A 185 -12.39 -21.44 10.88
N PRO A 186 -13.04 -21.42 9.70
CA PRO A 186 -13.29 -22.66 8.95
C PRO A 186 -11.99 -23.39 8.60
N ASP A 187 -11.92 -24.70 8.83
CA ASP A 187 -10.75 -25.50 8.53
C ASP A 187 -10.34 -25.40 7.04
N ALA A 188 -11.33 -25.35 6.15
CA ALA A 188 -11.09 -25.19 4.71
C ALA A 188 -10.37 -23.86 4.37
N LEU A 189 -10.55 -22.78 5.17
CA LEU A 189 -9.84 -21.53 4.95
C LEU A 189 -8.34 -21.65 5.24
N ILE A 190 -7.96 -22.39 6.27
CA ILE A 190 -6.57 -22.50 6.76
C ILE A 190 -5.83 -23.70 6.15
N ALA A 191 -6.53 -24.74 5.71
CA ALA A 191 -5.93 -25.95 5.15
C ALA A 191 -5.31 -25.76 3.77
N HIS A 192 -5.72 -24.72 3.04
CA HIS A 192 -5.39 -24.53 1.63
C HIS A 192 -4.67 -23.22 1.36
N GLU A 193 -4.02 -23.17 0.21
CA GLU A 193 -3.49 -21.95 -0.39
C GLU A 193 -4.57 -21.34 -1.30
N TRP A 194 -4.71 -20.01 -1.26
CA TRP A 194 -5.72 -19.26 -2.00
C TRP A 194 -5.07 -18.43 -3.09
N ARG A 195 -5.55 -18.58 -4.33
CA ARG A 195 -5.09 -17.74 -5.45
C ARG A 195 -5.87 -16.44 -5.52
N VAL A 196 -5.15 -15.36 -5.75
CA VAL A 196 -5.73 -14.03 -5.98
C VAL A 196 -6.34 -13.98 -7.39
N GLY A 197 -7.64 -13.79 -7.47
CA GLY A 197 -8.39 -13.74 -8.72
C GLY A 197 -8.20 -12.43 -9.49
N ALA A 198 -8.42 -12.46 -10.81
CA ALA A 198 -8.25 -11.32 -11.71
C ALA A 198 -9.19 -10.13 -11.40
N GLN A 199 -10.32 -10.37 -10.75
CA GLN A 199 -11.28 -9.33 -10.35
C GLN A 199 -10.93 -8.65 -9.02
N SER A 200 -9.76 -8.97 -8.44
CA SER A 200 -9.27 -8.33 -7.22
C SER A 200 -8.92 -6.86 -7.48
N ASN A 201 -9.24 -6.02 -6.52
CA ASN A 201 -8.97 -4.59 -6.58
C ASN A 201 -8.73 -4.03 -5.16
N ARG A 202 -8.74 -2.70 -5.02
CA ARG A 202 -8.54 -2.01 -3.73
C ARG A 202 -9.72 -2.17 -2.76
N ILE A 203 -10.90 -2.64 -3.21
CA ILE A 203 -12.05 -2.93 -2.35
C ILE A 203 -11.86 -4.29 -1.66
N GLY A 204 -11.37 -5.30 -2.42
CA GLY A 204 -11.15 -6.64 -1.86
C GLY A 204 -10.40 -7.56 -2.81
N LEU A 205 -9.66 -8.48 -2.22
CA LEU A 205 -9.06 -9.60 -2.93
C LEU A 205 -10.09 -10.72 -3.05
N ARG A 206 -10.48 -11.03 -4.26
CA ARG A 206 -11.29 -12.22 -4.56
C ARG A 206 -10.37 -13.42 -4.64
N LEU A 207 -10.60 -14.38 -3.76
CA LEU A 207 -9.74 -15.54 -3.63
C LEU A 207 -10.40 -16.75 -4.26
N SER A 208 -9.63 -17.58 -4.94
CA SER A 208 -10.09 -18.83 -5.54
C SER A 208 -9.34 -20.03 -4.96
N GLY A 209 -10.10 -21.08 -4.64
CA GLY A 209 -9.61 -22.31 -4.04
C GLY A 209 -10.76 -23.31 -3.84
N PRO A 210 -10.59 -24.29 -2.94
CA PRO A 210 -11.66 -25.21 -2.58
C PRO A 210 -12.86 -24.45 -2.01
N ARG A 211 -14.07 -24.90 -2.37
CA ARG A 211 -15.31 -24.30 -1.86
C ARG A 211 -15.39 -24.41 -0.35
N ILE A 212 -15.64 -23.29 0.33
CA ILE A 212 -15.94 -23.27 1.75
C ILE A 212 -17.47 -23.40 1.93
N GLU A 213 -17.89 -24.31 2.79
CA GLU A 213 -19.25 -24.47 3.22
C GLU A 213 -19.35 -24.10 4.69
N ILE A 214 -20.36 -23.29 5.04
CA ILE A 214 -20.66 -22.89 6.42
C ILE A 214 -22.14 -23.13 6.69
N ASP A 215 -22.45 -23.51 7.92
CA ASP A 215 -23.81 -23.67 8.39
C ASP A 215 -24.38 -22.32 8.90
N GLN A 216 -24.47 -21.36 8.01
CA GLN A 216 -24.97 -20.02 8.27
C GLN A 216 -25.77 -19.50 7.07
N PRO A 217 -26.71 -18.55 7.27
CA PRO A 217 -27.38 -17.88 6.15
C PRO A 217 -26.34 -17.26 5.21
N ARG A 218 -26.44 -17.56 3.91
CA ARG A 218 -25.51 -17.08 2.88
C ARG A 218 -25.57 -15.58 2.63
N VAL A 219 -26.68 -14.96 3.03
CA VAL A 219 -26.89 -13.50 2.97
C VAL A 219 -27.59 -13.09 4.25
N ARG A 220 -27.10 -12.03 4.88
CA ARG A 220 -27.66 -11.41 6.09
C ARG A 220 -28.10 -9.99 5.78
N ASP A 221 -28.84 -9.37 6.68
CA ASP A 221 -29.03 -7.93 6.67
C ASP A 221 -27.66 -7.24 6.67
N SER A 222 -27.55 -6.11 5.97
CA SER A 222 -26.30 -5.36 5.90
C SER A 222 -25.86 -4.88 7.27
N PHE A 223 -24.60 -5.13 7.61
CA PHE A 223 -23.98 -4.74 8.87
C PHE A 223 -22.62 -4.05 8.59
N GLY A 224 -22.04 -3.45 9.62
CA GLY A 224 -20.75 -2.76 9.51
C GLY A 224 -19.61 -3.72 9.21
N VAL A 225 -18.86 -3.45 8.15
CA VAL A 225 -17.63 -4.17 7.79
C VAL A 225 -16.47 -3.18 7.63
N PHE A 226 -15.26 -3.69 7.64
CA PHE A 226 -14.04 -2.88 7.58
C PHE A 226 -12.92 -3.61 6.84
N PRO A 227 -11.85 -2.92 6.40
CA PRO A 227 -10.67 -3.58 5.85
C PRO A 227 -10.15 -4.65 6.80
N SER A 228 -9.75 -5.81 6.26
CA SER A 228 -9.31 -7.05 6.94
C SER A 228 -10.37 -8.12 7.16
N VAL A 229 -11.66 -7.79 7.06
CA VAL A 229 -12.74 -8.79 7.14
C VAL A 229 -12.67 -9.74 5.95
N ILE A 230 -12.85 -11.05 6.21
CA ILE A 230 -12.98 -12.10 5.19
C ILE A 230 -14.44 -12.49 5.08
N GLN A 231 -15.06 -12.11 3.99
CA GLN A 231 -16.45 -12.42 3.65
C GLN A 231 -16.55 -13.68 2.82
N LEU A 232 -17.65 -14.43 2.97
CA LEU A 232 -17.93 -15.63 2.20
C LEU A 232 -19.23 -15.45 1.39
N PRO A 233 -19.15 -15.12 0.10
CA PRO A 233 -20.29 -15.13 -0.81
C PRO A 233 -20.89 -16.52 -1.03
N PRO A 234 -22.09 -16.63 -1.65
CA PRO A 234 -22.79 -17.90 -1.87
C PRO A 234 -22.03 -18.95 -2.71
N ASP A 235 -21.06 -18.50 -3.51
CA ASP A 235 -20.19 -19.40 -4.31
C ASP A 235 -19.14 -20.13 -3.48
N GLY A 236 -18.98 -19.74 -2.20
CA GLY A 236 -18.01 -20.34 -1.30
C GLY A 236 -16.57 -19.92 -1.53
N GLN A 237 -16.35 -18.80 -2.28
CA GLN A 237 -15.03 -18.24 -2.53
C GLN A 237 -14.80 -17.00 -1.65
N PRO A 238 -13.75 -16.97 -0.80
CA PRO A 238 -13.56 -15.87 0.13
C PRO A 238 -13.23 -14.54 -0.56
N ILE A 239 -13.70 -13.43 0.05
CA ILE A 239 -13.28 -12.08 -0.31
C ILE A 239 -12.62 -11.44 0.92
N LEU A 240 -11.33 -11.15 0.83
CA LEU A 240 -10.63 -10.38 1.86
C LEU A 240 -10.77 -8.89 1.57
N LEU A 241 -11.50 -8.16 2.39
CA LEU A 241 -11.73 -6.72 2.24
C LEU A 241 -10.43 -5.95 2.49
N THR A 242 -10.18 -4.93 1.65
CA THR A 242 -8.94 -4.14 1.66
C THR A 242 -9.22 -2.63 1.84
N ALA A 243 -8.27 -1.75 1.54
CA ALA A 243 -8.28 -0.34 1.92
C ALA A 243 -9.56 0.43 1.51
N ASP A 244 -10.08 0.17 0.30
CA ASP A 244 -11.27 0.87 -0.22
C ASP A 244 -12.58 0.08 0.04
N ALA A 245 -12.57 -0.88 0.99
CA ALA A 245 -13.76 -1.67 1.33
C ALA A 245 -14.91 -0.76 1.76
N GLN A 246 -16.11 -1.08 1.28
CA GLN A 246 -17.33 -0.42 1.70
C GLN A 246 -17.55 -0.58 3.23
N PRO A 247 -18.17 0.40 3.90
CA PRO A 247 -18.41 0.35 5.33
C PRO A 247 -19.50 -0.65 5.76
N THR A 248 -20.30 -1.15 4.83
CA THR A 248 -21.40 -2.09 5.10
C THR A 248 -21.39 -3.24 4.08
N GLY A 249 -21.80 -4.43 4.52
CA GLY A 249 -21.92 -5.63 3.69
C GLY A 249 -22.90 -6.62 4.26
N GLY A 250 -23.40 -7.54 3.43
CA GLY A 250 -24.40 -8.54 3.82
C GLY A 250 -23.90 -10.00 3.69
N TYR A 251 -22.67 -10.24 3.26
CA TYR A 251 -22.11 -11.58 3.25
C TYR A 251 -21.61 -12.00 4.64
N PRO A 252 -21.75 -13.27 5.02
CA PRO A 252 -21.18 -13.79 6.26
C PRO A 252 -19.70 -13.47 6.36
N VAL A 253 -19.24 -13.11 7.55
CA VAL A 253 -17.84 -12.94 7.88
C VAL A 253 -17.35 -14.22 8.52
N ILE A 254 -16.31 -14.83 7.96
CA ILE A 254 -15.77 -16.11 8.41
C ILE A 254 -14.47 -15.99 9.20
N ALA A 255 -13.77 -14.87 9.07
CA ALA A 255 -12.56 -14.57 9.81
C ALA A 255 -12.18 -13.09 9.66
N ILE A 256 -11.21 -12.62 10.44
CA ILE A 256 -10.62 -11.29 10.35
C ILE A 256 -9.10 -11.45 10.25
N ALA A 257 -8.48 -10.94 9.18
CA ALA A 257 -7.04 -10.83 9.09
C ALA A 257 -6.52 -9.84 10.12
N ILE A 258 -5.41 -10.13 10.81
CA ILE A 258 -4.88 -9.18 11.78
C ILE A 258 -4.30 -7.95 11.06
N GLN A 259 -4.46 -6.79 11.68
CA GLN A 259 -4.01 -5.52 11.08
C GLN A 259 -2.49 -5.49 10.83
N ALA A 260 -1.72 -6.18 11.65
CA ALA A 260 -0.27 -6.29 11.49
C ALA A 260 0.17 -7.01 10.20
N ASP A 261 -0.72 -7.77 9.54
CA ASP A 261 -0.40 -8.52 8.32
C ASP A 261 -0.98 -7.90 7.05
N LEU A 262 -1.70 -6.78 7.13
CA LEU A 262 -2.32 -6.15 5.95
C LEU A 262 -1.29 -5.66 4.92
N HIS A 263 -0.07 -5.32 5.34
CA HIS A 263 1.02 -5.01 4.42
C HIS A 263 1.36 -6.19 3.50
N ARG A 264 1.24 -7.45 3.97
CA ARG A 264 1.44 -8.67 3.17
C ARG A 264 0.34 -8.83 2.13
N VAL A 265 -0.92 -8.56 2.53
CA VAL A 265 -2.09 -8.55 1.63
C VAL A 265 -1.93 -7.52 0.51
N ALA A 266 -1.31 -6.40 0.82
CA ALA A 266 -1.06 -5.34 -0.15
C ALA A 266 -0.01 -5.71 -1.22
N GLN A 267 0.80 -6.75 -0.99
CA GLN A 267 1.92 -7.10 -1.88
C GLN A 267 1.63 -8.28 -2.82
N VAL A 268 0.35 -8.64 -2.98
CA VAL A 268 -0.05 -9.68 -3.94
C VAL A 268 -0.80 -9.08 -5.14
N LEU A 269 -0.63 -9.71 -6.29
CA LEU A 269 -1.32 -9.42 -7.55
C LEU A 269 -2.19 -10.62 -7.98
N PRO A 270 -3.12 -10.44 -8.92
CA PRO A 270 -3.82 -11.56 -9.55
C PRO A 270 -2.84 -12.66 -10.02
N GLY A 271 -3.13 -13.90 -9.66
CA GLY A 271 -2.29 -15.07 -9.92
C GLY A 271 -1.34 -15.43 -8.79
N ASP A 272 -1.01 -14.50 -7.87
CA ASP A 272 -0.26 -14.81 -6.65
C ASP A 272 -1.11 -15.64 -5.68
N ALA A 273 -0.45 -16.23 -4.70
CA ALA A 273 -1.10 -17.03 -3.68
C ALA A 273 -0.94 -16.42 -2.28
N LEU A 274 -1.93 -16.66 -1.43
CA LEU A 274 -1.90 -16.39 0.00
C LEU A 274 -2.25 -17.65 0.79
N ARG A 275 -1.75 -17.72 2.02
CA ARG A 275 -2.15 -18.71 3.01
C ARG A 275 -2.64 -18.03 4.28
N PHE A 276 -3.76 -18.49 4.83
CA PHE A 276 -4.24 -18.05 6.13
C PHE A 276 -3.73 -18.95 7.24
N VAL A 277 -3.42 -18.35 8.39
CA VAL A 277 -2.92 -19.03 9.57
C VAL A 277 -3.71 -18.57 10.78
N PRO A 278 -4.31 -19.48 11.56
CA PRO A 278 -5.03 -19.06 12.76
C PRO A 278 -4.08 -18.43 13.77
N THR A 279 -4.59 -17.49 14.55
CA THR A 279 -3.83 -16.81 15.62
C THR A 279 -4.76 -16.45 16.77
N THR A 280 -4.19 -16.02 17.88
CA THR A 280 -4.94 -15.52 19.05
C THR A 280 -4.95 -13.98 19.06
N LEU A 281 -5.87 -13.41 19.85
CA LEU A 281 -5.92 -11.96 20.02
C LEU A 281 -4.63 -11.42 20.67
N GLU A 282 -4.06 -12.14 21.61
CA GLU A 282 -2.81 -11.78 22.26
C GLU A 282 -1.65 -11.70 21.26
N GLU A 283 -1.48 -12.74 20.43
CA GLU A 283 -0.48 -12.77 19.35
C GLU A 283 -0.70 -11.65 18.31
N ALA A 284 -1.96 -11.34 18.00
CA ALA A 284 -2.30 -10.26 17.08
C ALA A 284 -1.91 -8.89 17.64
N VAL A 285 -2.17 -8.64 18.92
CA VAL A 285 -1.77 -7.42 19.63
C VAL A 285 -0.25 -7.30 19.68
N ASP A 286 0.45 -8.38 20.00
CA ASP A 286 1.93 -8.38 20.03
C ASP A 286 2.54 -8.17 18.64
N ALA A 287 1.93 -8.76 17.61
CA ALA A 287 2.36 -8.50 16.23
C ALA A 287 2.18 -7.03 15.82
N TRP A 288 1.06 -6.41 16.24
CA TRP A 288 0.82 -5.00 16.02
C TRP A 288 1.84 -4.12 16.74
N ARG A 289 2.15 -4.41 18.01
CA ARG A 289 3.19 -3.70 18.78
C ARG A 289 4.56 -3.80 18.09
N ARG A 290 4.94 -5.00 17.61
CA ARG A 290 6.20 -5.20 16.86
C ARG A 290 6.23 -4.39 15.57
N LEU A 291 5.13 -4.35 14.82
CA LEU A 291 5.04 -3.52 13.62
C LEU A 291 5.18 -2.03 13.95
N GLN A 292 4.50 -1.55 15.00
CA GLN A 292 4.64 -0.15 15.43
C GLN A 292 6.08 0.18 15.87
N ALA A 293 6.74 -0.71 16.61
CA ALA A 293 8.13 -0.55 16.98
C ALA A 293 9.06 -0.50 15.75
N LEU A 294 8.82 -1.38 14.76
CA LEU A 294 9.55 -1.35 13.49
C LEU A 294 9.35 -0.02 12.76
N LEU A 295 8.12 0.47 12.67
CA LEU A 295 7.82 1.75 12.03
C LEU A 295 8.38 2.96 12.80
N ALA A 296 8.74 2.80 14.06
CA ALA A 296 9.36 3.83 14.90
C ALA A 296 10.90 3.82 14.85
N LEU A 297 11.54 2.81 14.21
CA LEU A 297 13.00 2.74 14.10
C LEU A 297 13.57 4.05 13.53
N PRO A 298 14.75 4.48 13.98
CA PRO A 298 15.46 5.60 13.36
C PRO A 298 15.81 5.26 11.90
N VAL A 299 15.82 6.28 11.08
CA VAL A 299 16.35 6.15 9.70
C VAL A 299 17.87 6.19 9.79
N GLU A 300 18.53 5.24 9.13
CA GLU A 300 19.99 5.17 9.07
C GLU A 300 20.52 5.95 7.87
N ASP A 301 21.69 6.57 7.99
CA ASP A 301 22.38 7.22 6.90
C ASP A 301 23.36 6.24 6.24
N ASP A 302 23.27 6.07 4.93
CA ASP A 302 24.32 5.44 4.14
C ASP A 302 25.41 6.48 3.86
N GLU A 303 26.51 6.41 4.63
CA GLU A 303 27.62 7.37 4.53
C GLU A 303 28.19 7.46 3.10
N GLY A 304 28.23 6.35 2.35
CA GLY A 304 28.71 6.31 0.97
C GLY A 304 27.80 7.05 -0.01
N MET A 305 26.48 6.89 0.12
CA MET A 305 25.50 7.61 -0.71
C MET A 305 25.36 9.08 -0.29
N ALA A 306 25.45 9.38 0.99
CA ALA A 306 25.41 10.75 1.52
C ALA A 306 26.63 11.56 1.03
N LEU A 307 27.84 10.98 1.02
CA LEU A 307 29.04 11.63 0.47
C LEU A 307 28.92 11.88 -1.04
N ALA A 308 28.43 10.89 -1.81
CA ALA A 308 28.25 11.03 -3.24
C ALA A 308 27.20 12.07 -3.63
N ALA A 309 26.16 12.27 -2.81
CA ALA A 309 25.15 13.31 -3.00
C ALA A 309 25.71 14.71 -2.71
N ARG A 310 26.51 14.87 -1.62
CA ARG A 310 27.15 16.14 -1.23
C ARG A 310 28.22 16.60 -2.22
N ALA A 311 28.88 15.67 -2.91
CA ALA A 311 29.89 15.99 -3.93
C ALA A 311 29.30 16.46 -5.29
N ARG A 312 27.99 16.39 -5.47
CA ARG A 312 27.27 16.73 -6.72
C ARG A 312 26.36 17.98 -6.59
N GLY A 313 26.25 18.57 -5.43
CA GLY A 313 25.54 19.82 -5.14
C GLY A 313 26.51 20.97 -4.98
#